data_191ae818c1492af312289d8b75b822ff
#
_entry.id   191ae818c1492af312289d8b75b822ff
#
_cell.length_a   1.000
_cell.length_b   1.000
_cell.length_c   1.000
_cell.angle_alpha   90.00
_cell.angle_beta   90.00
_cell.angle_gamma   90.00
#
_symmetry.space_group_name_H-M   'P 1'
#
loop_
_entity.id
_entity.type
_entity.pdbx_description
1 polymer ?
#
loop_
_entity_poly.entity_id
_entity_poly.type
_entity_poly.pdbx_seq_one_letter_code
_entity_poly.pdbx_strand_id
1 'polypeptide(L)'
;MATPQKLLVANRGEIAIRVFRAATELGLRTVAIYAEEDRFSRHRFKADEAYQLDKSKGPVGAYLDYEGIVALAKSKGVTLIHPGY
;
A
#
# COMPACT_ATOMS: atom_id res chain seq x y z
N MET A 1 -23.54 -2.19 10.76
CA MET A 1 -22.33 -1.37 10.95
C MET A 1 -21.62 -1.16 9.61
N ALA A 2 -21.11 0.04 9.40
CA ALA A 2 -20.36 0.33 8.19
C ALA A 2 -19.02 -0.43 8.21
N THR A 3 -18.62 -0.99 7.08
CA THR A 3 -17.33 -1.60 6.93
C THR A 3 -16.26 -0.50 7.02
N PRO A 4 -15.18 -0.69 7.80
CA PRO A 4 -14.09 0.30 7.87
C PRO A 4 -13.52 0.56 6.48
N GLN A 5 -13.17 1.81 6.21
CA GLN A 5 -12.50 2.14 4.97
C GLN A 5 -11.08 1.55 4.98
N LYS A 6 -10.63 1.16 3.79
CA LYS A 6 -9.33 0.53 3.61
C LYS A 6 -8.48 1.41 2.70
N LEU A 7 -7.36 1.89 3.23
CA LEU A 7 -6.46 2.80 2.53
C LEU A 7 -5.21 2.07 2.07
N LEU A 8 -4.94 2.09 0.77
CA LEU A 8 -3.69 1.61 0.20
C LEU A 8 -2.76 2.80 -0.02
N VAL A 9 -1.51 2.70 0.44
CA VAL A 9 -0.49 3.72 0.20
C VAL A 9 0.38 3.25 -0.96
N ALA A 10 0.35 4.00 -2.06
CA ALA A 10 1.10 3.69 -3.27
C ALA A 10 2.49 4.30 -3.21
N ASN A 11 3.24 3.99 -2.16
CA ASN A 11 4.59 4.48 -1.94
C ASN A 11 5.32 3.52 -0.99
N ARG A 12 6.57 3.84 -0.71
CA ARG A 12 7.45 2.99 0.08
C ARG A 12 8.17 3.80 1.18
N GLY A 13 8.86 3.09 2.07
CA GLY A 13 9.75 3.71 3.04
C GLY A 13 9.05 4.57 4.07
N GLU A 14 9.75 5.59 4.54
CA GLU A 14 9.28 6.45 5.63
C GLU A 14 7.98 7.19 5.27
N ILE A 15 7.83 7.58 4.02
CA ILE A 15 6.60 8.26 3.56
C ILE A 15 5.39 7.35 3.79
N ALA A 16 5.50 6.09 3.38
CA ALA A 16 4.41 5.12 3.57
C ALA A 16 4.13 4.91 5.05
N ILE A 17 5.17 4.79 5.87
CA ILE A 17 5.02 4.57 7.32
C ILE A 17 4.27 5.74 7.96
N ARG A 18 4.60 6.97 7.58
CA ARG A 18 3.91 8.17 8.13
C ARG A 18 2.43 8.18 7.77
N VAL A 19 2.10 7.83 6.53
CA VAL A 19 0.70 7.78 6.10
C VAL A 19 -0.05 6.67 6.83
N PHE A 20 0.56 5.49 7.01
CA PHE A 20 -0.05 4.40 7.77
C PHE A 20 -0.36 4.81 9.20
N ARG A 21 0.55 5.53 9.84
CA ARG A 21 0.36 6.01 11.20
C ARG A 21 -0.84 6.95 11.29
N ALA A 22 -0.90 7.92 10.40
CA ALA A 22 -2.01 8.86 10.37
C ALA A 22 -3.34 8.17 10.08
N ALA A 23 -3.35 7.23 9.13
CA ALA A 23 -4.55 6.48 8.78
C ALA A 23 -5.05 5.64 9.95
N THR A 24 -4.14 4.99 10.66
CA THR A 24 -4.48 4.19 11.83
C THR A 24 -5.11 5.06 12.92
N GLU A 25 -4.60 6.26 13.14
CA GLU A 25 -5.19 7.21 14.08
C GLU A 25 -6.62 7.60 13.70
N LEU A 26 -6.92 7.62 12.40
CA LEU A 26 -8.25 7.93 11.89
C LEU A 26 -9.18 6.69 11.86
N GLY A 27 -8.70 5.56 12.31
CA GLY A 27 -9.49 4.33 12.30
C GLY A 27 -9.60 3.62 10.96
N LEU A 28 -8.71 3.96 10.02
CA LEU A 28 -8.68 3.30 8.71
C LEU A 28 -7.85 2.03 8.77
N ARG A 29 -8.28 1.03 8.00
CA ARG A 29 -7.44 -0.15 7.78
C ARG A 29 -6.42 0.17 6.70
N THR A 30 -5.17 -0.25 6.90
CA THR A 30 -4.07 0.13 6.01
C THR A 30 -3.56 -1.03 5.18
N VAL A 31 -3.18 -0.73 3.93
CA VAL A 31 -2.64 -1.72 2.99
C VAL A 31 -1.33 -1.20 2.42
N ALA A 32 -0.28 -1.98 2.56
CA ALA A 32 1.03 -1.70 1.96
C ALA A 32 1.17 -2.49 0.65
N ILE A 33 1.87 -1.89 -0.29
CA ILE A 33 2.36 -2.61 -1.48
C ILE A 33 3.87 -2.52 -1.49
N TYR A 34 4.52 -3.53 -2.03
CA TYR A 34 5.99 -3.55 -2.05
C TYR A 34 6.50 -4.30 -3.26
N ALA A 35 7.60 -3.78 -3.84
CA ALA A 35 8.35 -4.50 -4.86
C ALA A 35 9.09 -5.68 -4.21
N GLU A 36 9.45 -6.68 -4.99
CA GLU A 36 10.18 -7.84 -4.47
C GLU A 36 11.45 -7.41 -3.70
N GLU A 37 12.15 -6.40 -4.21
CA GLU A 37 13.36 -5.89 -3.59
C GLU A 37 13.10 -5.28 -2.20
N ASP A 38 11.89 -4.84 -1.95
CA ASP A 38 11.49 -4.22 -0.69
C ASP A 38 10.76 -5.18 0.25
N ARG A 39 10.82 -6.49 -0.01
CA ARG A 39 10.04 -7.46 0.77
C ARG A 39 10.42 -7.50 2.26
N PHE A 40 11.60 -7.01 2.61
CA PHE A 40 12.03 -6.89 4.00
C PHE A 40 12.02 -5.45 4.51
N SER A 41 11.50 -4.50 3.73
CA SER A 41 11.41 -3.11 4.13
C SER A 41 10.40 -2.90 5.25
N ARG A 42 10.68 -1.92 6.11
CA ARG A 42 9.87 -1.66 7.29
C ARG A 42 8.41 -1.30 6.95
N HIS A 43 8.19 -0.56 5.86
CA HIS A 43 6.82 -0.12 5.55
C HIS A 43 5.87 -1.30 5.34
N ARG A 44 6.35 -2.42 4.80
CA ARG A 44 5.54 -3.62 4.61
C ARG A 44 4.94 -4.12 5.91
N PHE A 45 5.69 -3.99 7.01
CA PHE A 45 5.30 -4.54 8.32
C PHE A 45 4.51 -3.55 9.17
N LYS A 46 4.31 -2.32 8.70
CA LYS A 46 3.60 -1.28 9.45
C LYS A 46 2.15 -1.13 9.03
N ALA A 47 1.71 -1.85 8.02
CA ALA A 47 0.32 -1.84 7.57
C ALA A 47 -0.42 -3.08 8.08
N ASP A 48 -1.74 -3.02 8.07
CA ASP A 48 -2.57 -4.16 8.47
C ASP A 48 -2.48 -5.30 7.46
N GLU A 49 -2.33 -4.97 6.18
CA GLU A 49 -2.18 -5.93 5.09
C GLU A 49 -1.04 -5.49 4.19
N ALA A 50 -0.38 -6.43 3.53
CA ALA A 50 0.70 -6.11 2.60
C ALA A 50 0.69 -7.09 1.43
N TYR A 51 0.89 -6.57 0.22
CA TYR A 51 0.87 -7.37 -1.00
C TYR A 51 2.05 -7.03 -1.89
N GLN A 52 2.68 -8.06 -2.46
CA GLN A 52 3.79 -7.88 -3.36
C GLN A 52 3.30 -7.48 -4.74
N LEU A 53 3.97 -6.49 -5.34
CA LEU A 53 3.72 -6.04 -6.70
C LEU A 53 4.35 -6.99 -7.72
N ASP A 54 4.00 -6.84 -8.99
CA ASP A 54 4.53 -7.66 -10.07
C ASP A 54 6.05 -7.48 -10.16
N LYS A 55 6.81 -8.54 -9.89
CA LYS A 55 8.27 -8.50 -9.89
C LYS A 55 8.87 -8.25 -11.28
N SER A 56 8.11 -8.52 -12.35
CA SER A 56 8.58 -8.27 -13.70
C SER A 56 8.74 -6.79 -14.04
N LYS A 57 8.13 -5.91 -13.23
CA LYS A 57 8.20 -4.46 -13.44
C LYS A 57 9.45 -3.82 -12.84
N GLY A 58 10.21 -4.56 -12.05
CA GLY A 58 11.41 -4.05 -11.39
C GLY A 58 11.11 -3.18 -10.18
N PRO A 59 12.19 -2.74 -9.46
CA PRO A 59 12.01 -2.06 -8.17
C PRO A 59 11.37 -0.67 -8.27
N VAL A 60 11.56 0.05 -9.38
CA VAL A 60 10.93 1.35 -9.57
C VAL A 60 9.64 1.22 -10.36
N GLY A 61 9.68 0.45 -11.43
CA GLY A 61 8.53 0.26 -12.32
C GLY A 61 7.31 -0.33 -11.61
N ALA A 62 7.52 -1.17 -10.61
CA ALA A 62 6.42 -1.77 -9.85
C ALA A 62 5.53 -0.69 -9.20
N TYR A 63 6.14 0.35 -8.63
CA TYR A 63 5.39 1.43 -7.98
C TYR A 63 4.77 2.41 -8.98
N LEU A 64 5.18 2.37 -10.23
CA LEU A 64 4.63 3.21 -11.30
C LEU A 64 3.59 2.47 -12.14
N ASP A 65 3.35 1.21 -11.87
CA ASP A 65 2.35 0.40 -12.57
C ASP A 65 0.96 0.69 -12.00
N TYR A 66 0.41 1.84 -12.35
CA TYR A 66 -0.86 2.30 -11.78
C TYR A 66 -2.01 1.35 -12.11
N GLU A 67 -2.04 0.78 -13.31
CA GLU A 67 -3.09 -0.16 -13.69
C GLU A 67 -3.05 -1.41 -12.80
N GLY A 68 -1.86 -1.96 -12.58
CA GLY A 68 -1.68 -3.12 -11.71
C GLY A 68 -2.03 -2.81 -10.27
N ILE A 69 -1.65 -1.62 -9.77
CA ILE A 69 -1.97 -1.20 -8.41
C ILE A 69 -3.47 -1.04 -8.23
N VAL A 70 -4.16 -0.43 -9.18
CA VAL A 70 -5.61 -0.26 -9.11
C VAL A 70 -6.32 -1.61 -9.16
N ALA A 71 -5.87 -2.52 -10.01
CA ALA A 71 -6.44 -3.86 -10.10
C ALA A 71 -6.28 -4.62 -8.78
N LEU A 72 -5.09 -4.52 -8.18
CA LEU A 72 -4.82 -5.12 -6.87
C LEU A 72 -5.73 -4.52 -5.80
N ALA A 73 -5.83 -3.19 -5.79
CA ALA A 73 -6.67 -2.48 -4.83
C ALA A 73 -8.13 -2.96 -4.89
N LYS A 74 -8.66 -3.07 -6.10
CA LYS A 74 -10.03 -3.55 -6.29
C LYS A 74 -10.20 -4.98 -5.77
N SER A 75 -9.23 -5.84 -6.03
CA SER A 75 -9.30 -7.24 -5.63
C SER A 75 -9.24 -7.42 -4.11
N LYS A 76 -8.69 -6.44 -3.38
CA LYS A 76 -8.51 -6.50 -1.92
C LYS A 76 -9.50 -5.62 -1.16
N GLY A 77 -10.48 -5.05 -1.83
CA GLY A 77 -11.51 -4.25 -1.18
C GLY A 77 -11.02 -2.88 -0.71
N VAL A 78 -9.99 -2.36 -1.34
CA VAL A 78 -9.45 -1.03 -1.02
C VAL A 78 -10.44 0.04 -1.46
N THR A 79 -10.69 1.02 -0.60
CA THR A 79 -11.63 2.12 -0.87
C THR A 79 -10.94 3.45 -1.14
N LEU A 80 -9.68 3.61 -0.70
CA LEU A 80 -8.91 4.83 -0.85
C LEU A 80 -7.48 4.50 -1.27
N ILE A 81 -6.90 5.31 -2.14
CA ILE A 81 -5.49 5.18 -2.51
C ILE A 81 -4.80 6.52 -2.24
N HIS A 82 -3.69 6.48 -1.51
CA HIS A 82 -2.88 7.67 -1.21
C HIS A 82 -1.54 7.55 -1.93
N PRO A 83 -1.12 8.55 -2.71
CA PRO A 83 0.15 8.47 -3.44
C PRO A 83 1.39 8.62 -2.55
N GLY A 84 1.26 9.11 -1.34
CA GLY A 84 2.36 9.17 -0.39
C GLY A 84 3.17 10.46 -0.44
N TYR A 85 2.62 11.54 -0.97
CA TYR A 85 3.30 12.84 -0.95
C TYR A 85 2.29 13.98 -0.90
#